data_2e7c17f750c3db41507bb682faf23b8d
#
_entry.id   2e7c17f750c3db41507bb682faf23b8d
#
_cell.length_a   1.000
_cell.length_b   1.000
_cell.length_c   1.000
_cell.angle_alpha   90.00
_cell.angle_beta   90.00
_cell.angle_gamma   90.00
#
_symmetry.space_group_name_H-M   'P 1'
#
loop_
_entity.id
_entity.type
_entity.pdbx_description
1 polymer ?
#
loop_
_entity_poly.entity_id
_entity_poly.type
_entity_poly.pdbx_seq_one_letter_code
_entity_poly.pdbx_strand_id
1 'polypeptide(L)'
;VSQGGVLHLADDDQAFDHDAFAHWQSEQGADVLKITPSHLQALLNARDPARVLPRHSLILGGEATSWGLLQQIRQLAPQLRVFNHYGPTETTVGALCQDAAAADPLRARTLPVGTPLAAVVARVLDAYLNPVGRGVSGELYLGGPGVTQGYAGRPGLTAERYVPDPFGAPGTRLYRSGDRVRRLDDGSLEYLGRSDDQVKIRGY
;
A
#
# COMPACT_ATOMS: atom_id res chain seq x y z
N VAL A 1 -4.17 -14.40 -12.03
CA VAL A 1 -5.27 -15.30 -12.39
C VAL A 1 -5.66 -15.11 -13.85
N SER A 2 -5.89 -13.88 -14.33
CA SER A 2 -6.27 -13.59 -15.72
C SER A 2 -5.22 -14.02 -16.77
N GLN A 3 -3.98 -14.25 -16.36
CA GLN A 3 -2.87 -14.71 -17.21
C GLN A 3 -2.47 -16.17 -16.92
N GLY A 4 -3.39 -16.99 -16.39
CA GLY A 4 -3.15 -18.40 -16.10
C GLY A 4 -2.59 -18.71 -14.72
N GLY A 5 -2.48 -17.72 -13.84
CA GLY A 5 -2.07 -17.94 -12.44
C GLY A 5 -3.17 -18.56 -11.59
N VAL A 6 -2.78 -19.19 -10.48
CA VAL A 6 -3.68 -19.77 -9.46
C VAL A 6 -3.73 -18.84 -8.25
N LEU A 7 -4.94 -18.55 -7.76
CA LEU A 7 -5.16 -17.84 -6.50
C LEU A 7 -5.40 -18.88 -5.39
N HIS A 8 -4.52 -18.90 -4.40
CA HIS A 8 -4.68 -19.66 -3.18
C HIS A 8 -5.27 -18.78 -2.08
N LEU A 9 -6.36 -19.22 -1.46
CA LEU A 9 -6.97 -18.56 -0.31
C LEU A 9 -6.73 -19.45 0.91
N ALA A 10 -6.02 -18.89 1.90
CA ALA A 10 -5.91 -19.54 3.20
C ALA A 10 -7.24 -19.41 3.95
N ASP A 11 -7.67 -20.45 4.65
CA ASP A 11 -8.78 -20.36 5.58
C ASP A 11 -8.36 -19.65 6.88
N ASP A 12 -9.32 -19.36 7.76
CA ASP A 12 -9.05 -18.59 8.97
C ASP A 12 -8.06 -19.31 9.90
N ASP A 13 -8.16 -20.65 10.03
CA ASP A 13 -7.27 -21.44 10.88
C ASP A 13 -5.84 -21.40 10.35
N GLN A 14 -5.67 -21.46 9.02
CA GLN A 14 -4.36 -21.35 8.38
C GLN A 14 -3.84 -19.90 8.44
N ALA A 15 -4.70 -18.90 8.21
CA ALA A 15 -4.27 -17.51 8.10
C ALA A 15 -3.78 -16.90 9.41
N PHE A 16 -4.33 -17.33 10.57
CA PHE A 16 -4.03 -16.72 11.87
C PHE A 16 -3.10 -17.55 12.77
N ASP A 17 -2.85 -18.82 12.46
CA ASP A 17 -1.81 -19.62 13.13
C ASP A 17 -0.52 -19.59 12.33
N HIS A 18 0.55 -19.11 12.95
CA HIS A 18 1.83 -18.91 12.28
C HIS A 18 2.48 -20.21 11.78
N ASP A 19 2.38 -21.32 12.53
CA ASP A 19 2.97 -22.60 12.12
C ASP A 19 2.09 -23.29 11.06
N ALA A 20 0.75 -23.19 11.19
CA ALA A 20 -0.18 -23.68 10.15
C ALA A 20 -0.01 -22.93 8.84
N PHE A 21 0.13 -21.59 8.88
CA PHE A 21 0.39 -20.80 7.68
C PHE A 21 1.72 -21.17 7.03
N ALA A 22 2.80 -21.31 7.80
CA ALA A 22 4.11 -21.70 7.29
C ALA A 22 4.07 -23.08 6.61
N HIS A 23 3.33 -24.04 7.18
CA HIS A 23 3.12 -25.35 6.58
C HIS A 23 2.33 -25.25 5.28
N TRP A 24 1.16 -24.61 5.29
CA TRP A 24 0.32 -24.38 4.12
C TRP A 24 1.06 -23.67 3.00
N GLN A 25 1.77 -22.56 3.30
CA GLN A 25 2.57 -21.81 2.32
C GLN A 25 3.66 -22.69 1.69
N SER A 26 4.32 -23.54 2.50
CA SER A 26 5.34 -24.47 2.04
C SER A 26 4.77 -25.52 1.08
N GLU A 27 3.56 -26.03 1.32
CA GLU A 27 2.87 -27.00 0.46
C GLU A 27 2.37 -26.36 -0.84
N GLN A 28 1.71 -25.18 -0.75
CA GLN A 28 1.21 -24.47 -1.92
C GLN A 28 2.34 -23.91 -2.78
N GLY A 29 3.46 -23.52 -2.15
CA GLY A 29 4.62 -22.96 -2.84
C GLY A 29 4.29 -21.70 -3.61
N ALA A 30 3.47 -20.81 -3.04
CA ALA A 30 3.03 -19.60 -3.72
C ALA A 30 4.20 -18.72 -4.14
N ASP A 31 4.17 -18.23 -5.37
CA ASP A 31 5.19 -17.35 -5.92
C ASP A 31 5.05 -15.92 -5.42
N VAL A 32 3.82 -15.49 -5.13
CA VAL A 32 3.49 -14.15 -4.68
C VAL A 32 2.59 -14.21 -3.45
N LEU A 33 2.94 -13.44 -2.43
CA LEU A 33 2.10 -13.24 -1.25
C LEU A 33 1.76 -11.75 -1.14
N LYS A 34 0.46 -11.44 -0.97
CA LYS A 34 -0.01 -10.10 -0.60
C LYS A 34 -0.58 -10.13 0.81
N ILE A 35 -0.04 -9.31 1.70
CA ILE A 35 -0.34 -9.34 3.13
C ILE A 35 -0.14 -7.96 3.76
N THR A 36 -0.77 -7.69 4.92
CA THR A 36 -0.47 -6.48 5.70
C THR A 36 0.82 -6.66 6.51
N PRO A 37 1.58 -5.58 6.77
CA PRO A 37 2.80 -5.63 7.56
C PRO A 37 2.61 -6.25 8.96
N SER A 38 1.54 -5.88 9.67
CA SER A 38 1.27 -6.40 11.01
C SER A 38 0.93 -7.90 11.01
N HIS A 39 0.18 -8.37 10.02
CA HIS A 39 -0.14 -9.78 9.87
C HIS A 39 1.12 -10.60 9.54
N LEU A 40 1.91 -10.14 8.59
CA LEU A 40 3.20 -10.79 8.29
C LEU A 40 4.10 -10.84 9.53
N GLN A 41 4.21 -9.74 10.29
CA GLN A 41 5.00 -9.72 11.52
C GLN A 41 4.53 -10.77 12.54
N ALA A 42 3.23 -11.00 12.65
CA ALA A 42 2.67 -12.06 13.51
C ALA A 42 3.05 -13.45 12.98
N LEU A 43 2.92 -13.70 11.68
CA LEU A 43 3.25 -14.98 11.06
C LEU A 43 4.75 -15.32 11.12
N LEU A 44 5.63 -14.31 11.11
CA LEU A 44 7.08 -14.51 11.26
C LEU A 44 7.52 -14.99 12.65
N ASN A 45 6.59 -15.19 13.61
CA ASN A 45 6.84 -15.92 14.86
C ASN A 45 6.79 -17.46 14.73
N ALA A 46 6.55 -17.99 13.53
CA ALA A 46 6.59 -19.42 13.24
C ALA A 46 7.97 -20.03 13.62
N ARG A 47 7.98 -21.33 13.91
CA ARG A 47 9.22 -22.09 14.21
C ARG A 47 10.24 -22.01 13.06
N ASP A 48 9.74 -21.96 11.82
CA ASP A 48 10.52 -21.75 10.62
C ASP A 48 9.95 -20.55 9.84
N PRO A 49 10.34 -19.31 10.20
CA PRO A 49 9.77 -18.10 9.63
C PRO A 49 10.07 -17.94 8.12
N ALA A 50 11.12 -18.56 7.60
CA ALA A 50 11.40 -18.51 6.18
C ALA A 50 10.31 -19.16 5.32
N ARG A 51 9.62 -20.18 5.85
CA ARG A 51 8.51 -20.85 5.16
C ARG A 51 7.25 -20.00 5.02
N VAL A 52 7.11 -18.93 5.79
CA VAL A 52 6.00 -17.96 5.65
C VAL A 52 6.13 -17.16 4.35
N LEU A 53 7.36 -16.98 3.86
CA LEU A 53 7.65 -16.10 2.74
C LEU A 53 7.39 -16.78 1.38
N PRO A 54 6.92 -16.03 0.36
CA PRO A 54 6.70 -16.55 -0.98
C PRO A 54 8.03 -16.76 -1.72
N ARG A 55 7.97 -17.46 -2.86
CA ARG A 55 9.17 -17.78 -3.63
C ARG A 55 9.77 -16.59 -4.37
N HIS A 56 8.95 -15.66 -4.90
CA HIS A 56 9.42 -14.62 -5.80
C HIS A 56 9.13 -13.20 -5.34
N SER A 57 7.90 -12.91 -4.89
CA SER A 57 7.50 -11.54 -4.60
C SER A 57 6.59 -11.42 -3.37
N LEU A 58 6.90 -10.49 -2.50
CA LEU A 58 6.09 -10.12 -1.35
C LEU A 58 5.52 -8.72 -1.57
N ILE A 59 4.20 -8.59 -1.48
CA ILE A 59 3.49 -7.32 -1.62
C ILE A 59 2.93 -6.95 -0.24
N LEU A 60 3.49 -5.93 0.37
CA LEU A 60 3.03 -5.36 1.63
C LEU A 60 2.09 -4.19 1.35
N GLY A 61 1.00 -4.06 2.09
CA GLY A 61 0.07 -2.96 1.89
C GLY A 61 -0.97 -2.85 3.00
N GLY A 62 -1.74 -1.75 2.98
CA GLY A 62 -2.76 -1.46 3.98
C GLY A 62 -2.25 -0.76 5.23
N GLU A 63 -0.98 -0.88 5.56
CA GLU A 63 -0.32 -0.25 6.71
C GLU A 63 1.07 0.25 6.34
N ALA A 64 1.66 1.10 7.20
CA ALA A 64 3.04 1.53 7.04
C ALA A 64 4.01 0.37 7.30
N THR A 65 4.94 0.13 6.38
CA THR A 65 5.97 -0.90 6.52
C THR A 65 7.20 -0.32 7.21
N SER A 66 7.60 -0.92 8.35
CA SER A 66 8.79 -0.51 9.07
C SER A 66 10.06 -1.03 8.40
N TRP A 67 11.17 -0.29 8.55
CA TRP A 67 12.49 -0.74 8.10
C TRP A 67 12.96 -2.00 8.82
N GLY A 68 12.57 -2.18 10.10
CA GLY A 68 12.88 -3.38 10.87
C GLY A 68 12.26 -4.64 10.27
N LEU A 69 10.98 -4.59 9.87
CA LEU A 69 10.32 -5.70 9.19
C LEU A 69 11.02 -6.01 7.86
N LEU A 70 11.35 -4.98 7.06
CA LEU A 70 12.07 -5.18 5.79
C LEU A 70 13.43 -5.83 6.01
N GLN A 71 14.17 -5.42 7.05
CA GLN A 71 15.45 -6.03 7.41
C GLN A 71 15.30 -7.50 7.79
N GLN A 72 14.29 -7.84 8.60
CA GLN A 72 13.99 -9.23 8.97
C GLN A 72 13.67 -10.08 7.73
N ILE A 73 12.83 -9.58 6.82
CA ILE A 73 12.53 -10.27 5.56
C ILE A 73 13.80 -10.52 4.74
N ARG A 74 14.67 -9.51 4.60
CA ARG A 74 15.94 -9.64 3.86
C ARG A 74 16.92 -10.64 4.48
N GLN A 75 16.90 -10.80 5.80
CA GLN A 75 17.71 -11.82 6.49
C GLN A 75 17.19 -13.23 6.21
N LEU A 76 15.86 -13.42 6.19
CA LEU A 76 15.21 -14.70 5.96
C LEU A 76 15.23 -15.12 4.48
N ALA A 77 15.07 -14.16 3.57
CA ALA A 77 14.97 -14.41 2.13
C ALA A 77 15.66 -13.28 1.33
N PRO A 78 17.01 -13.29 1.20
CA PRO A 78 17.77 -12.20 0.57
C PRO A 78 17.41 -11.93 -0.90
N GLN A 79 16.91 -12.92 -1.63
CA GLN A 79 16.56 -12.83 -3.05
C GLN A 79 15.09 -12.44 -3.28
N LEU A 80 14.28 -12.35 -2.21
CA LEU A 80 12.87 -12.04 -2.32
C LEU A 80 12.67 -10.59 -2.74
N ARG A 81 11.89 -10.37 -3.78
CA ARG A 81 11.47 -9.03 -4.16
C ARG A 81 10.35 -8.55 -3.24
N VAL A 82 10.53 -7.38 -2.64
CA VAL A 82 9.54 -6.80 -1.71
C VAL A 82 9.01 -5.50 -2.29
N PHE A 83 7.70 -5.39 -2.36
CA PHE A 83 6.99 -4.21 -2.83
C PHE A 83 6.09 -3.65 -1.72
N ASN A 84 6.13 -2.34 -1.52
CA ASN A 84 5.14 -1.64 -0.71
C ASN A 84 4.05 -1.08 -1.62
N HIS A 85 2.81 -1.47 -1.38
CA HIS A 85 1.67 -1.18 -2.23
C HIS A 85 0.66 -0.34 -1.45
N TYR A 86 0.33 0.82 -1.97
CA TYR A 86 -0.60 1.74 -1.33
C TYR A 86 -1.77 2.04 -2.26
N GLY A 87 -2.95 2.16 -1.67
CA GLY A 87 -4.15 2.66 -2.31
C GLY A 87 -5.40 2.37 -1.48
N PRO A 88 -6.27 3.36 -1.32
CA PRO A 88 -7.56 3.17 -0.68
C PRO A 88 -8.52 2.39 -1.59
N THR A 89 -9.55 1.81 -1.00
CA THR A 89 -10.62 1.09 -1.71
C THR A 89 -11.27 1.96 -2.79
N GLU A 90 -11.42 3.23 -2.52
CA GLU A 90 -12.01 4.24 -3.42
C GLU A 90 -11.20 4.50 -4.70
N THR A 91 -9.98 3.98 -4.77
CA THR A 91 -9.12 4.04 -5.97
C THR A 91 -8.69 2.65 -6.45
N THR A 92 -9.51 1.64 -6.18
CA THR A 92 -9.31 0.25 -6.61
C THR A 92 -8.03 -0.37 -6.04
N VAL A 93 -7.80 -0.15 -4.74
CA VAL A 93 -6.77 -0.76 -3.88
C VAL A 93 -5.32 -0.44 -4.26
N GLY A 94 -4.92 -0.59 -5.51
CA GLY A 94 -3.54 -0.39 -5.95
C GLY A 94 -3.34 0.91 -6.70
N ALA A 95 -2.85 1.96 -6.03
CA ALA A 95 -2.58 3.26 -6.65
C ALA A 95 -1.09 3.59 -6.75
N LEU A 96 -0.31 3.31 -5.71
CA LEU A 96 1.13 3.57 -5.67
C LEU A 96 1.89 2.29 -5.36
N CYS A 97 3.15 2.22 -5.82
CA CYS A 97 4.03 1.08 -5.56
C CYS A 97 5.47 1.55 -5.35
N GLN A 98 6.14 0.96 -4.36
CA GLN A 98 7.57 1.09 -4.10
C GLN A 98 8.25 -0.26 -4.19
N ASP A 99 9.25 -0.40 -5.04
CA ASP A 99 10.21 -1.51 -4.93
C ASP A 99 11.14 -1.21 -3.75
N ALA A 100 11.15 -2.08 -2.75
CA ALA A 100 11.95 -1.89 -1.54
C ALA A 100 13.46 -1.89 -1.81
N ALA A 101 13.91 -2.46 -2.93
CA ALA A 101 15.33 -2.44 -3.31
C ALA A 101 15.80 -1.03 -3.72
N ALA A 102 14.90 -0.19 -4.22
CA ALA A 102 15.19 1.19 -4.61
C ALA A 102 15.03 2.21 -3.48
N ALA A 103 14.57 1.79 -2.30
CA ALA A 103 14.28 2.70 -1.19
C ALA A 103 15.49 2.88 -0.25
N ASP A 104 15.71 4.12 0.18
CA ASP A 104 16.79 4.50 1.08
C ASP A 104 16.26 4.78 2.51
N PRO A 105 16.67 3.99 3.52
CA PRO A 105 16.22 4.17 4.91
C PRO A 105 16.66 5.49 5.55
N LEU A 106 17.66 6.17 4.99
CA LEU A 106 18.10 7.47 5.48
C LEU A 106 17.18 8.63 5.05
N ARG A 107 16.29 8.39 4.08
CA ARG A 107 15.44 9.43 3.49
C ARG A 107 13.99 9.41 3.97
N ALA A 108 13.54 8.31 4.56
CA ALA A 108 12.16 8.14 5.00
C ALA A 108 12.07 7.40 6.34
N ARG A 109 11.05 7.70 7.14
CA ARG A 109 10.81 7.06 8.46
C ARG A 109 10.37 5.60 8.33
N THR A 110 9.59 5.31 7.31
CA THR A 110 9.11 3.97 6.95
C THR A 110 9.39 3.74 5.47
N LEU A 111 9.20 2.52 4.98
CA LEU A 111 9.28 2.24 3.55
C LEU A 111 8.29 3.15 2.81
N PRO A 112 8.75 3.98 1.84
CA PRO A 112 7.86 4.85 1.08
C PRO A 112 6.70 4.10 0.44
N VAL A 113 5.60 4.78 0.18
CA VAL A 113 4.47 4.22 -0.58
C VAL A 113 4.72 4.25 -2.09
N GLY A 114 5.79 4.92 -2.51
CA GLY A 114 6.34 4.86 -3.86
C GLY A 114 5.75 5.87 -4.83
N THR A 115 5.71 5.47 -6.09
CA THR A 115 5.26 6.28 -7.22
C THR A 115 3.94 5.75 -7.77
N PRO A 116 3.16 6.58 -8.50
CA PRO A 116 1.92 6.16 -9.12
C PRO A 116 2.11 4.99 -10.09
N LEU A 117 1.20 4.03 -10.04
CA LEU A 117 1.08 3.00 -11.06
C LEU A 117 0.58 3.61 -12.38
N ALA A 118 0.68 2.84 -13.47
CA ALA A 118 0.26 3.29 -14.80
C ALA A 118 -1.18 3.85 -14.78
N ALA A 119 -1.37 5.00 -15.42
CA ALA A 119 -2.63 5.74 -15.51
C ALA A 119 -3.18 6.31 -14.17
N VAL A 120 -2.47 6.15 -13.05
CA VAL A 120 -2.83 6.80 -11.79
C VAL A 120 -2.23 8.20 -11.73
N VAL A 121 -3.02 9.16 -11.30
CA VAL A 121 -2.59 10.51 -10.96
C VAL A 121 -2.47 10.63 -9.46
N ALA A 122 -1.30 11.06 -8.94
CA ALA A 122 -1.10 11.37 -7.53
C ALA A 122 -0.68 12.84 -7.38
N ARG A 123 -1.49 13.61 -6.67
CA ARG A 123 -1.24 15.01 -6.35
C ARG A 123 -1.06 15.17 -4.85
N VAL A 124 -0.07 15.94 -4.46
CA VAL A 124 0.15 16.36 -3.06
C VAL A 124 -0.22 17.82 -2.98
N LEU A 125 -1.31 18.11 -2.27
CA LEU A 125 -1.92 19.43 -2.27
C LEU A 125 -2.01 20.01 -0.85
N ASP A 126 -2.03 21.34 -0.76
CA ASP A 126 -2.34 22.07 0.47
C ASP A 126 -3.86 22.16 0.71
N ALA A 127 -4.27 22.87 1.78
CA ALA A 127 -5.67 23.06 2.13
C ALA A 127 -6.46 23.90 1.09
N TYR A 128 -5.78 24.58 0.19
CA TYR A 128 -6.36 25.42 -0.87
C TYR A 128 -6.30 24.71 -2.23
N LEU A 129 -5.94 23.43 -2.26
CA LEU A 129 -5.75 22.62 -3.45
C LEU A 129 -4.59 23.06 -4.36
N ASN A 130 -3.61 23.80 -3.84
CA ASN A 130 -2.40 24.12 -4.56
C ASN A 130 -1.36 22.99 -4.42
N PRO A 131 -0.61 22.63 -5.49
CA PRO A 131 0.47 21.68 -5.41
C PRO A 131 1.57 22.17 -4.45
N VAL A 132 2.02 21.29 -3.55
CA VAL A 132 3.14 21.57 -2.68
C VAL A 132 4.47 21.15 -3.28
N GLY A 133 5.56 21.81 -2.89
CA GLY A 133 6.91 21.47 -3.34
C GLY A 133 7.44 20.13 -2.78
N ARG A 134 8.58 19.69 -3.31
CA ARG A 134 9.30 18.51 -2.78
C ARG A 134 9.69 18.72 -1.32
N GLY A 135 9.61 17.68 -0.52
CA GLY A 135 9.89 17.71 0.90
C GLY A 135 8.79 18.35 1.76
N VAL A 136 7.85 19.09 1.16
CA VAL A 136 6.73 19.72 1.86
C VAL A 136 5.59 18.72 2.04
N SER A 137 5.02 18.67 3.24
CA SER A 137 3.87 17.84 3.58
C SER A 137 2.58 18.42 3.01
N GLY A 138 1.77 17.59 2.39
CA GLY A 138 0.43 17.91 1.92
C GLY A 138 -0.51 16.70 2.02
N GLU A 139 -1.77 16.88 1.66
CA GLU A 139 -2.74 15.80 1.57
C GLU A 139 -2.63 15.11 0.20
N LEU A 140 -2.72 13.78 0.18
CA LEU A 140 -2.69 12.99 -1.03
C LEU A 140 -4.06 12.94 -1.70
N TYR A 141 -4.08 13.31 -2.97
CA TYR A 141 -5.24 13.19 -3.85
C TYR A 141 -4.91 12.23 -4.99
N LEU A 142 -5.82 11.31 -5.29
CA LEU A 142 -5.64 10.27 -6.29
C LEU A 142 -6.66 10.40 -7.40
N GLY A 143 -6.19 10.34 -8.64
CA GLY A 143 -7.00 10.40 -9.86
C GLY A 143 -6.69 9.24 -10.81
N GLY A 144 -7.43 9.17 -11.89
CA GLY A 144 -7.27 8.15 -12.92
C GLY A 144 -8.43 7.15 -12.98
N PRO A 145 -8.34 6.13 -13.85
CA PRO A 145 -9.46 5.22 -14.13
C PRO A 145 -9.87 4.33 -12.96
N GLY A 146 -8.99 4.18 -11.95
CA GLY A 146 -9.27 3.42 -10.74
C GLY A 146 -10.15 4.16 -9.71
N VAL A 147 -10.41 5.46 -9.90
CA VAL A 147 -11.26 6.24 -8.98
C VAL A 147 -12.71 5.79 -9.12
N THR A 148 -13.30 5.31 -8.01
CA THR A 148 -14.67 4.81 -7.97
C THR A 148 -15.71 5.95 -8.14
N GLN A 149 -16.96 5.59 -8.31
CA GLN A 149 -18.02 6.59 -8.55
C GLN A 149 -18.41 7.36 -7.29
N GLY A 150 -18.22 6.77 -6.10
CA GLY A 150 -18.60 7.34 -4.82
C GLY A 150 -19.21 6.31 -3.87
N TYR A 151 -19.88 6.80 -2.84
CA TYR A 151 -20.51 5.99 -1.81
C TYR A 151 -22.01 5.86 -2.07
N ALA A 152 -22.51 4.63 -2.21
CA ALA A 152 -23.92 4.34 -2.46
C ALA A 152 -24.81 4.95 -1.37
N GLY A 153 -25.83 5.69 -1.78
CA GLY A 153 -26.77 6.35 -0.87
C GLY A 153 -26.20 7.50 -0.02
N ARG A 154 -24.95 7.94 -0.28
CA ARG A 154 -24.26 8.98 0.51
C ARG A 154 -23.73 10.12 -0.38
N PRO A 155 -24.63 10.90 -1.04
CA PRO A 155 -24.20 11.93 -2.00
C PRO A 155 -23.37 13.05 -1.35
N GLY A 156 -23.68 13.45 -0.12
CA GLY A 156 -22.91 14.46 0.61
C GLY A 156 -21.46 14.02 0.86
N LEU A 157 -21.27 12.81 1.39
CA LEU A 157 -19.92 12.25 1.61
C LEU A 157 -19.17 12.03 0.28
N THR A 158 -19.89 11.63 -0.77
CA THR A 158 -19.30 11.52 -2.11
C THR A 158 -18.79 12.87 -2.59
N ALA A 159 -19.59 13.94 -2.49
CA ALA A 159 -19.16 15.27 -2.90
C ALA A 159 -17.99 15.82 -2.07
N GLU A 160 -17.89 15.46 -0.80
CA GLU A 160 -16.77 15.82 0.09
C GLU A 160 -15.46 15.14 -0.30
N ARG A 161 -15.53 13.86 -0.68
CA ARG A 161 -14.34 13.02 -0.90
C ARG A 161 -13.93 12.91 -2.38
N TYR A 162 -14.84 13.09 -3.32
CA TYR A 162 -14.58 13.02 -4.76
C TYR A 162 -14.72 14.42 -5.38
N VAL A 163 -13.61 15.14 -5.39
CA VAL A 163 -13.56 16.54 -5.81
C VAL A 163 -13.17 16.67 -7.30
N PRO A 164 -13.53 17.74 -8.01
CA PRO A 164 -13.01 18.02 -9.33
C PRO A 164 -11.48 18.09 -9.33
N ASP A 165 -10.82 17.59 -10.40
CA ASP A 165 -9.37 17.78 -10.59
C ASP A 165 -9.13 19.15 -11.25
N PRO A 166 -8.60 20.17 -10.54
CA PRO A 166 -8.38 21.49 -11.12
C PRO A 166 -7.23 21.53 -12.14
N PHE A 167 -6.46 20.45 -12.25
CA PHE A 167 -5.31 20.31 -13.13
C PHE A 167 -5.51 19.26 -14.22
N GLY A 168 -6.64 18.57 -14.21
CA GLY A 168 -6.98 17.51 -15.15
C GLY A 168 -7.84 17.99 -16.32
N ALA A 169 -8.22 17.06 -17.20
CA ALA A 169 -9.20 17.36 -18.24
C ALA A 169 -10.58 17.67 -17.61
N PRO A 170 -11.44 18.47 -18.28
CA PRO A 170 -12.79 18.73 -17.80
C PRO A 170 -13.58 17.45 -17.47
N GLY A 171 -14.20 17.41 -16.29
CA GLY A 171 -14.96 16.25 -15.81
C GLY A 171 -14.13 15.19 -15.07
N THR A 172 -12.81 15.32 -15.00
CA THR A 172 -11.98 14.43 -14.17
C THR A 172 -12.12 14.75 -12.70
N ARG A 173 -11.99 13.71 -11.87
CA ARG A 173 -12.11 13.81 -10.42
C ARG A 173 -10.89 13.25 -9.70
N LEU A 174 -10.64 13.77 -8.51
CA LEU A 174 -9.68 13.26 -7.55
C LEU A 174 -10.42 12.69 -6.34
N TYR A 175 -9.94 11.59 -5.84
CA TYR A 175 -10.30 11.10 -4.51
C TYR A 175 -9.40 11.75 -3.47
N ARG A 176 -10.02 12.43 -2.50
CA ARG A 176 -9.37 13.02 -1.34
C ARG A 176 -9.14 11.95 -0.29
N SER A 177 -7.89 11.47 -0.15
CA SER A 177 -7.58 10.28 0.66
C SER A 177 -7.64 10.54 2.17
N GLY A 178 -7.43 11.76 2.62
CA GLY A 178 -7.20 12.08 4.03
C GLY A 178 -5.79 11.68 4.52
N ASP A 179 -4.94 11.17 3.65
CA ASP A 179 -3.57 10.77 4.00
C ASP A 179 -2.59 11.90 3.77
N ARG A 180 -1.74 12.18 4.74
CA ARG A 180 -0.64 13.14 4.64
C ARG A 180 0.59 12.45 4.10
N VAL A 181 1.18 13.05 3.08
CA VAL A 181 2.40 12.56 2.43
C VAL A 181 3.36 13.71 2.15
N ARG A 182 4.61 13.37 1.83
CA ARG A 182 5.54 14.30 1.18
C ARG A 182 6.24 13.60 0.01
N ARG A 183 6.59 14.37 -1.00
CA ARG A 183 7.36 13.88 -2.15
C ARG A 183 8.84 13.95 -1.82
N LEU A 184 9.53 12.82 -1.92
CA LEU A 184 10.98 12.71 -1.76
C LEU A 184 11.73 13.17 -3.02
N ASP A 185 13.05 13.31 -2.94
CA ASP A 185 13.89 13.79 -4.05
C ASP A 185 13.87 12.86 -5.26
N ASP A 186 13.73 11.54 -5.03
CA ASP A 186 13.60 10.52 -6.08
C ASP A 186 12.20 10.47 -6.72
N GLY A 187 11.26 11.31 -6.23
CA GLY A 187 9.88 11.39 -6.70
C GLY A 187 8.92 10.44 -6.01
N SER A 188 9.39 9.50 -5.19
CA SER A 188 8.54 8.64 -4.38
C SER A 188 7.78 9.43 -3.30
N LEU A 189 6.68 8.88 -2.82
CA LEU A 189 5.87 9.46 -1.74
C LEU A 189 6.13 8.74 -0.43
N GLU A 190 6.41 9.51 0.61
CA GLU A 190 6.46 9.03 1.99
C GLU A 190 5.13 9.30 2.68
N TYR A 191 4.57 8.28 3.32
CA TYR A 191 3.37 8.39 4.15
C TYR A 191 3.73 8.98 5.51
N LEU A 192 2.99 10.01 5.94
CA LEU A 192 3.24 10.74 7.20
C LEU A 192 2.12 10.56 8.24
N GLY A 193 1.06 9.84 7.90
CA GLY A 193 -0.11 9.65 8.75
C GLY A 193 -1.39 10.17 8.10
N ARG A 194 -2.44 10.30 8.90
CA ARG A 194 -3.73 10.84 8.44
C ARG A 194 -3.90 12.31 8.85
N SER A 195 -4.71 13.02 8.07
CA SER A 195 -5.17 14.37 8.36
C SER A 195 -6.48 14.40 9.15
N ASP A 196 -7.19 13.27 9.20
CA ASP A 196 -8.44 13.08 9.93
C ASP A 196 -8.27 12.07 11.09
N ASP A 197 -9.32 11.87 11.90
CA ASP A 197 -9.32 11.01 13.09
C ASP A 197 -9.44 9.51 12.78
N GLN A 198 -9.37 9.12 11.49
CA GLN A 198 -9.46 7.71 11.12
C GLN A 198 -8.20 6.97 11.56
N VAL A 199 -8.36 5.93 12.38
CA VAL A 199 -7.30 5.05 12.84
C VAL A 199 -7.42 3.69 12.13
N LYS A 200 -6.33 3.20 11.57
CA LYS A 200 -6.26 1.83 11.05
C LYS A 200 -5.88 0.89 12.20
N ILE A 201 -6.73 -0.07 12.50
CA ILE A 201 -6.47 -1.10 13.53
C ILE A 201 -6.25 -2.42 12.82
N ARG A 202 -5.02 -2.94 12.85
CA ARG A 202 -4.63 -4.23 12.24
C ARG A 202 -5.06 -4.36 10.76
N GLY A 203 -4.93 -3.28 9.99
CA GLY A 203 -5.27 -3.28 8.57
C GLY A 203 -6.75 -3.03 8.23
N TYR A 204 -7.60 -2.82 9.25
CA TYR A 204 -9.03 -2.50 9.12
C TYR A 204 -9.34 -1.04 9.43
#